data_fdaf9a5a43fadb18b851bc3d703e135f
#
_entry.id   fdaf9a5a43fadb18b851bc3d703e135f
#
_cell.length_a   1.000
_cell.length_b   1.000
_cell.length_c   1.000
_cell.angle_alpha   90.00
_cell.angle_beta   90.00
_cell.angle_gamma   90.00
#
_symmetry.space_group_name_H-M   'P 1'
#
loop_
_entity.id
_entity.type
_entity.pdbx_description
1 polymer ?
#
loop_
_entity_poly.entity_id
_entity_poly.type
_entity_poly.pdbx_seq_one_letter_code
_entity_poly.pdbx_strand_id
1 'polypeptide(L)'
;MKIGIFTDTFTPQINGVTSILEELDRVLSRAGHDVYIFAPAYSRAQRSENGRIFRFPALTAYFHKDSRIVIPYDRRAFSVFPKLDVVYSHTPVSMGLLAIRVARKYHLPHVHTYHTLFTEYLHYLPRLIRPTRRMAERMSAAFCNRCDAITTPSQAMREELVRYGVHKPIYVLPFGVDMEPFERPIKVDARRALNLAPDEFFLLYAGRLGIEKNLHFLLRAFRVLLDRWPGPGRVRLVLAGGGPHQPIFEEYARELGLGDRVLFTGFIPREELVDYYRAADLFVFASKTETQGLVLMEAMAAGLPAVVVRAMGVTDVVFDGETGVLVPEDESLFAQTVIELLQDPQRRSQLHQGAVRKAHEMSIQQSAARLLQIFSELRG
;
A
#
# COMPACT_ATOMS: atom_id res chain seq x y z
N MET A 1 -26.43 0.70 3.40
CA MET A 1 -26.27 -0.15 2.20
C MET A 1 -25.64 -1.48 2.60
N LYS A 2 -25.95 -2.55 1.82
CA LYS A 2 -25.32 -3.87 1.94
C LYS A 2 -24.23 -3.99 0.86
N ILE A 3 -22.97 -3.87 1.27
CA ILE A 3 -21.83 -3.78 0.39
C ILE A 3 -21.12 -5.15 0.35
N GLY A 4 -20.99 -5.75 -0.84
CA GLY A 4 -20.26 -7.00 -1.02
C GLY A 4 -18.85 -6.74 -1.53
N ILE A 5 -17.83 -6.95 -0.70
CA ILE A 5 -16.40 -6.81 -1.05
C ILE A 5 -15.85 -8.16 -1.50
N PHE A 6 -15.33 -8.22 -2.74
CA PHE A 6 -14.75 -9.42 -3.34
C PHE A 6 -13.23 -9.24 -3.53
N THR A 7 -12.45 -10.10 -2.90
CA THR A 7 -10.98 -9.97 -2.93
C THR A 7 -10.28 -11.34 -2.93
N ASP A 8 -9.19 -11.48 -3.68
CA ASP A 8 -8.33 -12.67 -3.65
C ASP A 8 -7.23 -12.60 -2.58
N THR A 9 -7.21 -11.50 -1.78
CA THR A 9 -6.28 -11.30 -0.67
C THR A 9 -7.00 -10.67 0.52
N PHE A 10 -6.87 -11.28 1.70
CA PHE A 10 -7.41 -10.76 2.96
C PHE A 10 -6.64 -11.37 4.14
N THR A 11 -6.98 -11.00 5.37
CA THR A 11 -6.37 -11.57 6.58
C THR A 11 -6.38 -13.10 6.58
N PRO A 12 -5.32 -13.76 7.06
CA PRO A 12 -4.14 -13.27 7.77
C PRO A 12 -2.99 -12.75 6.88
N GLN A 13 -3.20 -12.59 5.59
CA GLN A 13 -2.20 -12.08 4.68
C GLN A 13 -1.99 -10.58 4.93
N ILE A 14 -0.73 -10.14 5.01
CA ILE A 14 -0.35 -8.75 5.28
C ILE A 14 0.14 -8.10 3.99
N ASN A 15 -0.64 -7.16 3.46
CA ASN A 15 -0.29 -6.33 2.32
C ASN A 15 -1.19 -5.09 2.27
N GLY A 16 -0.85 -4.11 1.41
CA GLY A 16 -1.58 -2.85 1.32
C GLY A 16 -3.08 -3.01 1.02
N VAL A 17 -3.47 -3.98 0.18
CA VAL A 17 -4.90 -4.20 -0.12
C VAL A 17 -5.64 -4.71 1.11
N THR A 18 -5.05 -5.66 1.83
CA THR A 18 -5.65 -6.18 3.08
C THR A 18 -5.84 -5.06 4.10
N SER A 19 -4.82 -4.22 4.31
CA SER A 19 -4.90 -3.08 5.24
C SER A 19 -6.01 -2.10 4.86
N ILE A 20 -6.13 -1.74 3.58
CA ILE A 20 -7.21 -0.88 3.09
C ILE A 20 -8.59 -1.52 3.36
N LEU A 21 -8.73 -2.82 3.10
CA LEU A 21 -10.01 -3.50 3.27
C LEU A 21 -10.45 -3.60 4.73
N GLU A 22 -9.53 -3.82 5.66
CA GLU A 22 -9.81 -3.82 7.10
C GLU A 22 -10.25 -2.42 7.58
N GLU A 23 -9.56 -1.37 7.12
CA GLU A 23 -9.93 0.00 7.46
C GLU A 23 -11.27 0.40 6.85
N LEU A 24 -11.51 0.07 5.58
CA LEU A 24 -12.80 0.32 4.93
C LEU A 24 -13.95 -0.42 5.61
N ASP A 25 -13.77 -1.71 5.96
CA ASP A 25 -14.80 -2.46 6.70
C ASP A 25 -15.15 -1.75 8.01
N ARG A 26 -14.13 -1.34 8.77
CA ARG A 26 -14.32 -0.65 10.04
C ARG A 26 -15.06 0.68 9.87
N VAL A 27 -14.64 1.52 8.93
CA VAL A 27 -15.22 2.86 8.70
C VAL A 27 -16.64 2.74 8.15
N LEU A 28 -16.87 1.90 7.15
CA LEU A 28 -18.19 1.70 6.56
C LEU A 28 -19.18 1.08 7.56
N SER A 29 -18.71 0.14 8.40
CA SER A 29 -19.53 -0.47 9.44
C SER A 29 -19.89 0.54 10.55
N ARG A 30 -18.95 1.38 10.98
CA ARG A 30 -19.23 2.49 11.92
C ARG A 30 -20.21 3.51 11.34
N ALA A 31 -20.21 3.70 10.02
CA ALA A 31 -21.18 4.55 9.31
C ALA A 31 -22.57 3.90 9.11
N GLY A 32 -22.81 2.70 9.67
CA GLY A 32 -24.10 2.03 9.63
C GLY A 32 -24.37 1.23 8.34
N HIS A 33 -23.33 0.85 7.60
CA HIS A 33 -23.45 -0.02 6.43
C HIS A 33 -23.17 -1.48 6.79
N ASP A 34 -23.87 -2.40 6.12
CA ASP A 34 -23.62 -3.84 6.24
C ASP A 34 -22.54 -4.24 5.23
N VAL A 35 -21.33 -4.51 5.70
CA VAL A 35 -20.21 -4.94 4.86
C VAL A 35 -20.07 -6.45 4.91
N TYR A 36 -20.06 -7.09 3.74
CA TYR A 36 -19.86 -8.53 3.56
C TYR A 36 -18.55 -8.74 2.77
N ILE A 37 -17.61 -9.50 3.32
CA ILE A 37 -16.31 -9.76 2.70
C ILE A 37 -16.27 -11.19 2.19
N PHE A 38 -15.98 -11.35 0.90
CA PHE A 38 -15.82 -12.61 0.21
C PHE A 38 -14.34 -12.78 -0.17
N ALA A 39 -13.65 -13.71 0.50
CA ALA A 39 -12.20 -13.83 0.45
C ALA A 39 -11.73 -15.31 0.47
N PRO A 40 -10.47 -15.62 0.10
CA PRO A 40 -9.93 -16.96 0.19
C PRO A 40 -9.79 -17.44 1.64
N ALA A 41 -9.89 -18.75 1.85
CA ALA A 41 -9.42 -19.42 3.05
C ALA A 41 -7.91 -19.70 2.92
N TYR A 42 -7.15 -19.44 3.98
CA TYR A 42 -5.71 -19.68 4.03
C TYR A 42 -5.36 -21.03 4.68
N SER A 43 -6.32 -21.64 5.37
CA SER A 43 -6.23 -23.00 5.88
C SER A 43 -7.59 -23.71 5.75
N ARG A 44 -7.56 -25.05 5.77
CA ARG A 44 -8.81 -25.84 5.75
C ARG A 44 -9.68 -25.65 7.00
N ALA A 45 -9.08 -25.22 8.10
CA ALA A 45 -9.78 -24.94 9.35
C ALA A 45 -10.43 -23.55 9.39
N GLN A 46 -9.98 -22.63 8.51
CA GLN A 46 -10.51 -21.27 8.46
C GLN A 46 -11.92 -21.29 7.86
N ARG A 47 -12.88 -20.87 8.65
CA ARG A 47 -14.28 -20.82 8.28
C ARG A 47 -14.78 -19.37 8.19
N SER A 48 -15.96 -19.20 7.60
CA SER A 48 -16.64 -17.90 7.59
C SER A 48 -16.86 -17.38 9.01
N GLU A 49 -16.56 -16.09 9.22
CA GLU A 49 -16.55 -15.43 10.51
C GLU A 49 -17.76 -14.50 10.64
N ASN A 50 -18.44 -14.56 11.79
CA ASN A 50 -19.51 -13.63 12.20
C ASN A 50 -20.63 -13.39 11.17
N GLY A 51 -20.85 -14.31 10.21
CA GLY A 51 -21.84 -14.14 9.14
C GLY A 51 -21.57 -13.00 8.15
N ARG A 52 -20.41 -12.33 8.26
CA ARG A 52 -20.01 -11.19 7.41
C ARG A 52 -18.76 -11.48 6.56
N ILE A 53 -17.84 -12.30 7.04
CA ILE A 53 -16.64 -12.71 6.29
C ILE A 53 -16.83 -14.14 5.80
N PHE A 54 -16.89 -14.33 4.50
CA PHE A 54 -17.07 -15.62 3.84
C PHE A 54 -15.76 -16.12 3.25
N ARG A 55 -15.29 -17.25 3.75
CA ARG A 55 -14.01 -17.85 3.35
C ARG A 55 -14.24 -18.97 2.33
N PHE A 56 -13.80 -18.72 1.12
CA PHE A 56 -13.90 -19.67 0.01
C PHE A 56 -12.72 -20.66 0.00
N PRO A 57 -12.95 -21.94 -0.29
CA PRO A 57 -11.86 -22.88 -0.53
C PRO A 57 -10.89 -22.34 -1.57
N ALA A 58 -9.58 -22.44 -1.31
CA ALA A 58 -8.57 -21.93 -2.20
C ALA A 58 -7.35 -22.85 -2.25
N LEU A 59 -6.69 -22.87 -3.39
CA LEU A 59 -5.42 -23.54 -3.62
C LEU A 59 -4.29 -22.51 -3.61
N THR A 60 -3.16 -22.88 -3.01
CA THR A 60 -1.95 -22.05 -3.10
C THR A 60 -1.43 -22.07 -4.52
N ALA A 61 -1.17 -20.92 -5.12
CA ALA A 61 -0.55 -20.88 -6.42
C ALA A 61 0.90 -21.38 -6.32
N TYR A 62 1.27 -22.33 -7.16
CA TYR A 62 2.58 -22.99 -7.12
C TYR A 62 3.76 -22.00 -7.27
N PHE A 63 3.53 -20.90 -7.99
CA PHE A 63 4.55 -19.92 -8.35
C PHE A 63 4.64 -18.72 -7.37
N HIS A 64 3.69 -18.59 -6.44
CA HIS A 64 3.72 -17.51 -5.45
C HIS A 64 2.97 -17.95 -4.19
N LYS A 65 3.71 -18.21 -3.11
CA LYS A 65 3.16 -18.79 -1.85
C LYS A 65 2.04 -17.97 -1.24
N ASP A 66 2.02 -16.67 -1.50
CA ASP A 66 1.00 -15.75 -0.97
C ASP A 66 -0.23 -15.62 -1.86
N SER A 67 -0.16 -16.08 -3.12
CA SER A 67 -1.29 -16.04 -4.04
C SER A 67 -2.21 -17.23 -3.86
N ARG A 68 -3.53 -16.97 -3.86
CA ARG A 68 -4.58 -17.98 -3.72
C ARG A 68 -5.44 -18.00 -4.99
N ILE A 69 -5.74 -19.20 -5.48
CA ILE A 69 -6.73 -19.41 -6.53
C ILE A 69 -7.97 -19.94 -5.85
N VAL A 70 -9.02 -19.14 -5.84
CA VAL A 70 -10.26 -19.46 -5.13
C VAL A 70 -11.13 -20.38 -5.95
N ILE A 71 -11.70 -21.39 -5.30
CA ILE A 71 -12.80 -22.21 -5.83
C ILE A 71 -14.09 -21.49 -5.43
N PRO A 72 -14.84 -20.88 -6.37
CA PRO A 72 -15.93 -19.95 -6.05
C PRO A 72 -17.22 -20.69 -5.65
N TYR A 73 -17.15 -21.52 -4.61
CA TYR A 73 -18.29 -22.27 -4.11
C TYR A 73 -18.39 -22.17 -2.59
N ASP A 74 -19.42 -21.46 -2.11
CA ASP A 74 -19.85 -21.43 -0.70
C ASP A 74 -21.37 -21.18 -0.66
N ARG A 75 -22.13 -22.17 -0.13
CA ARG A 75 -23.60 -22.07 -0.06
C ARG A 75 -24.11 -20.91 0.80
N ARG A 76 -23.36 -20.54 1.86
CA ARG A 76 -23.73 -19.44 2.76
C ARG A 76 -23.56 -18.10 2.05
N ALA A 77 -22.45 -17.90 1.34
CA ALA A 77 -22.21 -16.70 0.54
C ALA A 77 -23.32 -16.53 -0.52
N PHE A 78 -23.76 -17.61 -1.18
CA PHE A 78 -24.81 -17.56 -2.19
C PHE A 78 -26.17 -17.08 -1.64
N SER A 79 -26.47 -17.29 -0.35
CA SER A 79 -27.69 -16.77 0.28
C SER A 79 -27.62 -15.27 0.57
N VAL A 80 -26.42 -14.67 0.54
CA VAL A 80 -26.20 -13.23 0.78
C VAL A 80 -26.20 -12.43 -0.52
N PHE A 81 -25.68 -13.00 -1.63
CA PHE A 81 -25.56 -12.28 -2.91
C PHE A 81 -26.82 -11.54 -3.38
N PRO A 82 -28.03 -12.15 -3.33
CA PRO A 82 -29.27 -11.45 -3.76
C PRO A 82 -29.69 -10.31 -2.83
N LYS A 83 -29.06 -10.17 -1.67
CA LYS A 83 -29.37 -9.13 -0.68
C LYS A 83 -28.43 -7.93 -0.75
N LEU A 84 -27.38 -8.01 -1.57
CA LEU A 84 -26.40 -6.93 -1.73
C LEU A 84 -27.03 -5.75 -2.47
N ASP A 85 -26.58 -4.57 -2.14
CA ASP A 85 -26.91 -3.33 -2.85
C ASP A 85 -25.87 -2.96 -3.89
N VAL A 86 -24.60 -3.36 -3.67
CA VAL A 86 -23.46 -3.08 -4.55
C VAL A 86 -22.43 -4.19 -4.44
N VAL A 87 -21.77 -4.47 -5.55
CA VAL A 87 -20.60 -5.36 -5.66
C VAL A 87 -19.36 -4.51 -5.79
N TYR A 88 -18.38 -4.76 -4.91
CA TYR A 88 -17.13 -4.04 -4.88
C TYR A 88 -15.95 -5.02 -4.94
N SER A 89 -15.11 -4.96 -5.97
CA SER A 89 -14.03 -5.90 -6.17
C SER A 89 -12.65 -5.23 -6.19
N HIS A 90 -11.61 -5.97 -5.71
CA HIS A 90 -10.26 -5.46 -5.53
C HIS A 90 -9.19 -6.20 -6.33
N THR A 91 -9.53 -7.33 -6.91
CA THR A 91 -8.61 -8.13 -7.72
C THR A 91 -9.31 -8.66 -8.96
N PRO A 92 -8.70 -8.63 -10.14
CA PRO A 92 -9.31 -9.11 -11.39
C PRO A 92 -9.10 -10.62 -11.62
N VAL A 93 -8.91 -11.40 -10.54
CA VAL A 93 -8.66 -12.84 -10.62
C VAL A 93 -9.93 -13.61 -10.25
N SER A 94 -9.84 -14.66 -9.43
CA SER A 94 -10.95 -15.57 -9.17
C SER A 94 -12.15 -14.88 -8.49
N MET A 95 -11.90 -14.08 -7.47
CA MET A 95 -12.97 -13.35 -6.76
C MET A 95 -13.53 -12.18 -7.58
N GLY A 96 -12.70 -11.51 -8.37
CA GLY A 96 -13.17 -10.50 -9.30
C GLY A 96 -14.08 -11.07 -10.40
N LEU A 97 -13.76 -12.25 -10.93
CA LEU A 97 -14.62 -12.96 -11.88
C LEU A 97 -15.93 -13.42 -11.23
N LEU A 98 -15.91 -13.83 -9.96
CA LEU A 98 -17.12 -14.12 -9.22
C LEU A 98 -17.95 -12.85 -9.02
N ALA A 99 -17.33 -11.72 -8.68
CA ALA A 99 -17.96 -10.42 -8.55
C ALA A 99 -18.74 -10.01 -9.82
N ILE A 100 -18.12 -10.14 -11.00
CA ILE A 100 -18.80 -9.90 -12.28
C ILE A 100 -20.03 -10.79 -12.47
N ARG A 101 -19.92 -12.09 -12.12
CA ARG A 101 -21.06 -13.02 -12.24
C ARG A 101 -22.20 -12.66 -11.29
N VAL A 102 -21.85 -12.30 -10.04
CA VAL A 102 -22.84 -11.88 -9.03
C VAL A 102 -23.54 -10.59 -9.47
N ALA A 103 -22.78 -9.58 -9.85
CA ALA A 103 -23.33 -8.30 -10.29
C ALA A 103 -24.30 -8.48 -11.47
N ARG A 104 -23.92 -9.23 -12.49
CA ARG A 104 -24.78 -9.50 -13.66
C ARG A 104 -26.01 -10.31 -13.29
N LYS A 105 -25.88 -11.36 -12.48
CA LYS A 105 -26.99 -12.24 -12.12
C LYS A 105 -28.07 -11.52 -11.32
N TYR A 106 -27.68 -10.62 -10.45
CA TYR A 106 -28.60 -9.92 -9.54
C TYR A 106 -28.83 -8.45 -9.92
N HIS A 107 -28.33 -8.03 -11.09
CA HIS A 107 -28.44 -6.66 -11.61
C HIS A 107 -27.96 -5.60 -10.62
N LEU A 108 -26.80 -5.86 -9.99
CA LEU A 108 -26.19 -4.98 -9.01
C LEU A 108 -25.10 -4.11 -9.65
N PRO A 109 -24.96 -2.84 -9.24
CA PRO A 109 -23.81 -2.02 -9.62
C PRO A 109 -22.49 -2.71 -9.21
N HIS A 110 -21.50 -2.69 -10.09
CA HIS A 110 -20.18 -3.26 -9.85
C HIS A 110 -19.09 -2.21 -9.98
N VAL A 111 -18.47 -1.87 -8.86
CA VAL A 111 -17.27 -1.02 -8.80
C VAL A 111 -16.03 -1.89 -8.59
N HIS A 112 -14.96 -1.60 -9.30
CA HIS A 112 -13.67 -2.30 -9.16
C HIS A 112 -12.57 -1.31 -8.80
N THR A 113 -11.81 -1.57 -7.74
CA THR A 113 -10.56 -0.84 -7.47
C THR A 113 -9.38 -1.55 -8.10
N TYR A 114 -8.69 -0.84 -8.99
CA TYR A 114 -7.48 -1.32 -9.64
C TYR A 114 -6.25 -0.88 -8.85
N HIS A 115 -5.73 -1.79 -7.99
CA HIS A 115 -4.62 -1.48 -7.08
C HIS A 115 -3.23 -1.74 -7.64
N THR A 116 -3.11 -2.62 -8.64
CA THR A 116 -1.81 -3.19 -9.01
C THR A 116 -1.61 -3.12 -10.52
N LEU A 117 -0.50 -2.52 -10.94
CA LEU A 117 -0.03 -2.60 -12.33
C LEU A 117 0.51 -4.02 -12.60
N PHE A 118 -0.36 -4.92 -13.03
CA PHE A 118 0.03 -6.31 -13.33
C PHE A 118 1.18 -6.41 -14.33
N THR A 119 1.32 -5.44 -15.21
CA THR A 119 2.41 -5.35 -16.19
C THR A 119 3.79 -5.29 -15.55
N GLU A 120 3.91 -4.70 -14.36
CA GLU A 120 5.18 -4.58 -13.63
C GLU A 120 5.52 -5.84 -12.82
N TYR A 121 4.53 -6.72 -12.59
CA TYR A 121 4.68 -7.93 -11.77
C TYR A 121 4.76 -9.22 -12.62
N LEU A 122 4.80 -9.12 -13.95
CA LEU A 122 4.88 -10.28 -14.84
C LEU A 122 6.13 -11.14 -14.60
N HIS A 123 7.20 -10.56 -14.09
CA HIS A 123 8.46 -11.26 -13.81
C HIS A 123 8.33 -12.30 -12.69
N TYR A 124 7.32 -12.21 -11.83
CA TYR A 124 7.01 -13.21 -10.81
C TYR A 124 6.35 -14.47 -11.37
N LEU A 125 5.81 -14.41 -12.58
CA LEU A 125 5.19 -15.57 -13.22
C LEU A 125 6.23 -16.45 -13.92
N PRO A 126 6.08 -17.80 -13.86
CA PRO A 126 6.90 -18.72 -14.62
C PRO A 126 6.89 -18.37 -16.11
N ARG A 127 8.06 -18.50 -16.77
CA ARG A 127 8.21 -18.14 -18.19
C ARG A 127 7.17 -18.77 -19.09
N LEU A 128 6.75 -20.00 -18.81
CA LEU A 128 5.81 -20.78 -19.61
C LEU A 128 4.40 -20.19 -19.63
N ILE A 129 3.95 -19.56 -18.54
CA ILE A 129 2.59 -19.00 -18.40
C ILE A 129 2.59 -17.47 -18.35
N ARG A 130 3.76 -16.84 -18.52
CA ARG A 130 3.91 -15.38 -18.46
C ARG A 130 3.28 -14.73 -19.69
N PRO A 131 2.20 -13.93 -19.55
CA PRO A 131 1.65 -13.19 -20.68
C PRO A 131 2.64 -12.11 -21.15
N THR A 132 2.53 -11.71 -22.39
CA THR A 132 3.21 -10.49 -22.85
C THR A 132 2.60 -9.26 -22.18
N ARG A 133 3.35 -8.16 -22.12
CA ARG A 133 2.85 -6.89 -21.58
C ARG A 133 1.52 -6.49 -22.24
N ARG A 134 1.43 -6.55 -23.56
CA ARG A 134 0.20 -6.25 -24.31
C ARG A 134 -0.97 -7.18 -23.98
N MET A 135 -0.71 -8.46 -23.70
CA MET A 135 -1.76 -9.38 -23.27
C MET A 135 -2.26 -8.99 -21.87
N ALA A 136 -1.36 -8.69 -20.92
CA ALA A 136 -1.74 -8.24 -19.59
C ALA A 136 -2.55 -6.93 -19.61
N GLU A 137 -2.16 -5.97 -20.44
CA GLU A 137 -2.90 -4.72 -20.67
C GLU A 137 -4.32 -5.01 -21.21
N ARG A 138 -4.46 -5.85 -22.24
CA ARG A 138 -5.75 -6.26 -22.79
C ARG A 138 -6.62 -7.01 -21.79
N MET A 139 -6.03 -7.88 -20.97
CA MET A 139 -6.76 -8.62 -19.92
C MET A 139 -7.29 -7.68 -18.86
N SER A 140 -6.46 -6.72 -18.42
CA SER A 140 -6.87 -5.68 -17.48
C SER A 140 -8.01 -4.83 -18.02
N ALA A 141 -7.89 -4.34 -19.25
CA ALA A 141 -8.96 -3.57 -19.91
C ALA A 141 -10.25 -4.39 -20.10
N ALA A 142 -10.13 -5.64 -20.54
CA ALA A 142 -11.29 -6.53 -20.72
C ALA A 142 -12.01 -6.82 -19.40
N PHE A 143 -11.30 -6.92 -18.29
CA PHE A 143 -11.91 -7.05 -16.97
C PHE A 143 -12.60 -5.75 -16.56
N CYS A 144 -11.88 -4.63 -16.57
CA CYS A 144 -12.39 -3.32 -16.16
C CYS A 144 -13.63 -2.91 -16.96
N ASN A 145 -13.65 -3.17 -18.25
CA ASN A 145 -14.79 -2.86 -19.15
C ASN A 145 -16.04 -3.70 -18.88
N ARG A 146 -15.97 -4.72 -18.02
CA ARG A 146 -17.13 -5.50 -17.54
C ARG A 146 -17.72 -4.97 -16.25
N CYS A 147 -17.05 -4.03 -15.58
CA CYS A 147 -17.55 -3.33 -14.39
C CYS A 147 -18.33 -2.08 -14.82
N ASP A 148 -19.09 -1.48 -13.91
CA ASP A 148 -19.83 -0.25 -14.19
C ASP A 148 -18.96 0.99 -13.97
N ALA A 149 -18.08 0.94 -12.97
CA ALA A 149 -17.06 1.95 -12.71
C ALA A 149 -15.78 1.35 -12.15
N ILE A 150 -14.69 2.09 -12.32
CA ILE A 150 -13.37 1.75 -11.80
C ILE A 150 -12.93 2.84 -10.84
N THR A 151 -12.31 2.46 -9.73
CA THR A 151 -11.53 3.39 -8.91
C THR A 151 -10.05 3.07 -9.01
N THR A 152 -9.21 4.10 -8.95
CA THR A 152 -7.74 3.97 -8.96
C THR A 152 -7.14 4.85 -7.89
N PRO A 153 -6.03 4.44 -7.25
CA PRO A 153 -5.44 5.23 -6.18
C PRO A 153 -4.69 6.48 -6.66
N SER A 154 -4.41 6.61 -7.96
CA SER A 154 -3.58 7.70 -8.50
C SER A 154 -4.02 8.12 -9.90
N GLN A 155 -3.70 9.37 -10.27
CA GLN A 155 -3.95 9.90 -11.61
C GLN A 155 -3.11 9.14 -12.66
N ALA A 156 -1.86 8.82 -12.33
CA ALA A 156 -0.99 8.05 -13.20
C ALA A 156 -1.58 6.66 -13.53
N MET A 157 -2.20 5.99 -12.55
CA MET A 157 -2.89 4.72 -12.77
C MET A 157 -4.11 4.88 -13.67
N ARG A 158 -4.87 5.96 -13.51
CA ARG A 158 -6.00 6.27 -14.38
C ARG A 158 -5.55 6.42 -15.83
N GLU A 159 -4.47 7.14 -16.08
CA GLU A 159 -3.91 7.35 -17.43
C GLU A 159 -3.45 6.03 -18.05
N GLU A 160 -2.81 5.16 -17.26
CA GLU A 160 -2.43 3.82 -17.71
C GLU A 160 -3.66 2.98 -18.12
N LEU A 161 -4.72 2.97 -17.33
CA LEU A 161 -5.94 2.23 -17.67
C LEU A 161 -6.62 2.78 -18.94
N VAL A 162 -6.64 4.09 -19.13
CA VAL A 162 -7.13 4.71 -20.39
C VAL A 162 -6.27 4.25 -21.57
N ARG A 163 -4.95 4.24 -21.42
CA ARG A 163 -4.00 3.74 -22.43
C ARG A 163 -4.22 2.25 -22.74
N TYR A 164 -4.62 1.43 -21.75
CA TYR A 164 -4.97 0.02 -21.96
C TYR A 164 -6.28 -0.18 -22.73
N GLY A 165 -7.09 0.87 -22.88
CA GLY A 165 -8.38 0.82 -23.56
C GLY A 165 -9.57 0.61 -22.61
N VAL A 166 -9.47 1.04 -21.38
CA VAL A 166 -10.61 1.12 -20.46
C VAL A 166 -11.44 2.35 -20.84
N HIS A 167 -12.73 2.12 -21.13
CA HIS A 167 -13.70 3.16 -21.53
C HIS A 167 -14.82 3.37 -20.51
N LYS A 168 -14.82 2.63 -19.43
CA LYS A 168 -15.74 2.83 -18.29
C LYS A 168 -15.31 4.04 -17.46
N PRO A 169 -16.22 4.67 -16.70
CA PRO A 169 -15.87 5.73 -15.76
C PRO A 169 -14.73 5.30 -14.82
N ILE A 170 -13.68 6.12 -14.72
CA ILE A 170 -12.54 5.89 -13.83
C ILE A 170 -12.45 7.06 -12.86
N TYR A 171 -12.64 6.79 -11.58
CA TYR A 171 -12.52 7.76 -10.49
C TYR A 171 -11.14 7.61 -9.83
N VAL A 172 -10.41 8.71 -9.69
CA VAL A 172 -9.19 8.73 -8.87
C VAL A 172 -9.63 8.85 -7.42
N LEU A 173 -9.33 7.83 -6.64
CA LEU A 173 -9.71 7.68 -5.24
C LEU A 173 -8.50 7.15 -4.46
N PRO A 174 -7.60 8.02 -3.99
CA PRO A 174 -6.54 7.61 -3.08
C PRO A 174 -7.16 7.10 -1.77
N PHE A 175 -6.65 5.99 -1.26
CA PHE A 175 -7.07 5.49 0.05
C PHE A 175 -6.18 6.13 1.12
N GLY A 176 -6.80 6.89 2.00
CA GLY A 176 -6.13 7.46 3.16
C GLY A 176 -5.82 6.40 4.22
N VAL A 177 -5.19 6.84 5.27
CA VAL A 177 -4.98 6.04 6.48
C VAL A 177 -5.92 6.50 7.59
N ASP A 178 -6.17 5.61 8.55
CA ASP A 178 -6.84 5.99 9.78
C ASP A 178 -5.90 6.80 10.66
N MET A 179 -6.32 7.98 11.07
CA MET A 179 -5.52 8.89 11.92
C MET A 179 -5.46 8.45 13.38
N GLU A 180 -6.49 7.72 13.87
CA GLU A 180 -6.60 7.29 15.27
C GLU A 180 -5.34 6.60 15.82
N PRO A 181 -4.67 5.66 15.10
CA PRO A 181 -3.43 5.05 15.56
C PRO A 181 -2.27 6.05 15.74
N PHE A 182 -2.24 7.13 14.97
CA PHE A 182 -1.16 8.13 15.02
C PHE A 182 -1.38 9.20 16.11
N GLU A 183 -2.60 9.33 16.63
CA GLU A 183 -2.99 10.28 17.68
C GLU A 183 -2.97 9.63 19.07
N ARG A 184 -2.94 8.30 19.16
CA ARG A 184 -2.89 7.56 20.43
C ARG A 184 -1.59 7.78 21.21
N PRO A 185 -1.54 7.51 22.52
CA PRO A 185 -0.29 7.46 23.28
C PRO A 185 0.71 6.46 22.68
N ILE A 186 2.00 6.79 22.77
CA ILE A 186 3.10 5.91 22.32
C ILE A 186 3.05 4.62 23.15
N LYS A 187 3.10 3.48 22.49
CA LYS A 187 3.14 2.15 23.10
C LYS A 187 4.56 1.59 23.16
N VAL A 188 5.36 1.89 22.14
CA VAL A 188 6.72 1.38 21.97
C VAL A 188 7.68 2.55 21.84
N ASP A 189 8.69 2.61 22.69
CA ASP A 189 9.83 3.50 22.48
C ASP A 189 10.74 2.90 21.41
N ALA A 190 10.50 3.30 20.16
CA ALA A 190 11.20 2.77 19.01
C ALA A 190 12.70 3.08 19.04
N ARG A 191 13.12 4.25 19.57
CA ARG A 191 14.54 4.58 19.69
C ARG A 191 15.26 3.64 20.65
N ARG A 192 14.63 3.35 21.79
CA ARG A 192 15.16 2.39 22.77
C ARG A 192 15.16 0.97 22.22
N ALA A 193 14.09 0.55 21.53
CA ALA A 193 14.01 -0.78 20.91
C ALA A 193 15.10 -1.01 19.85
N LEU A 194 15.54 0.06 19.18
CA LEU A 194 16.62 0.06 18.17
C LEU A 194 18.01 0.33 18.77
N ASN A 195 18.13 0.52 20.09
CA ASN A 195 19.37 0.93 20.77
C ASN A 195 20.00 2.18 20.12
N LEU A 196 19.18 3.19 19.78
CA LEU A 196 19.65 4.46 19.26
C LEU A 196 19.98 5.42 20.41
N ALA A 197 21.11 6.11 20.29
CA ALA A 197 21.46 7.19 21.20
C ALA A 197 20.55 8.42 20.98
N PRO A 198 20.36 9.29 21.98
CA PRO A 198 19.50 10.46 21.85
C PRO A 198 19.90 11.44 20.75
N ASP A 199 21.20 11.50 20.43
CA ASP A 199 21.82 12.38 19.44
C ASP A 199 21.96 11.74 18.05
N GLU A 200 21.55 10.47 17.88
CA GLU A 200 21.55 9.79 16.58
C GLU A 200 20.32 10.20 15.75
N PHE A 201 20.54 10.49 14.47
CA PHE A 201 19.45 10.68 13.51
C PHE A 201 18.93 9.32 13.03
N PHE A 202 17.61 9.22 12.95
CA PHE A 202 16.87 8.02 12.58
C PHE A 202 16.15 8.22 11.24
N LEU A 203 16.69 7.65 10.17
CA LEU A 203 16.02 7.54 8.86
C LEU A 203 15.21 6.25 8.81
N LEU A 204 13.93 6.34 8.49
CA LEU A 204 13.04 5.19 8.40
C LEU A 204 12.68 4.89 6.94
N TYR A 205 12.83 3.64 6.54
CA TYR A 205 12.13 3.01 5.43
C TYR A 205 11.16 1.98 6.00
N ALA A 206 9.94 1.92 5.48
CA ALA A 206 8.98 0.88 5.83
C ALA A 206 8.42 0.22 4.56
N GLY A 207 8.32 -1.11 4.57
CA GLY A 207 7.76 -1.86 3.46
C GLY A 207 8.41 -3.22 3.22
N ARG A 208 7.88 -3.95 2.22
CA ARG A 208 8.44 -5.24 1.83
C ARG A 208 9.83 -5.07 1.23
N LEU A 209 10.79 -5.91 1.63
CA LEU A 209 12.14 -5.92 1.07
C LEU A 209 12.15 -6.72 -0.24
N GLY A 210 11.71 -6.05 -1.32
CA GLY A 210 11.64 -6.57 -2.69
C GLY A 210 12.53 -5.77 -3.65
N ILE A 211 12.93 -6.38 -4.77
CA ILE A 211 13.77 -5.73 -5.78
C ILE A 211 13.07 -4.49 -6.36
N GLU A 212 11.74 -4.55 -6.51
CA GLU A 212 10.90 -3.45 -7.01
C GLU A 212 10.93 -2.21 -6.11
N LYS A 213 11.39 -2.34 -4.85
CA LYS A 213 11.48 -1.22 -3.90
C LYS A 213 12.75 -0.39 -4.04
N ASN A 214 13.65 -0.77 -4.95
CA ASN A 214 14.86 -0.04 -5.29
C ASN A 214 15.81 0.20 -4.10
N LEU A 215 15.88 -0.79 -3.19
CA LEU A 215 16.69 -0.66 -1.97
C LEU A 215 18.20 -0.61 -2.24
N HIS A 216 18.69 -1.16 -3.38
CA HIS A 216 20.08 -0.99 -3.77
C HIS A 216 20.42 0.50 -3.96
N PHE A 217 19.56 1.25 -4.63
CA PHE A 217 19.73 2.71 -4.74
C PHE A 217 19.75 3.38 -3.37
N LEU A 218 18.80 3.05 -2.50
CA LEU A 218 18.69 3.65 -1.17
C LEU A 218 19.95 3.39 -0.33
N LEU A 219 20.50 2.18 -0.38
CA LEU A 219 21.73 1.82 0.33
C LEU A 219 22.95 2.57 -0.23
N ARG A 220 23.07 2.74 -1.56
CA ARG A 220 24.15 3.54 -2.18
C ARG A 220 23.99 5.02 -1.83
N ALA A 221 22.79 5.59 -1.91
CA ALA A 221 22.54 6.96 -1.51
C ALA A 221 22.87 7.18 -0.02
N PHE A 222 22.55 6.20 0.83
CA PHE A 222 22.92 6.25 2.24
C PHE A 222 24.44 6.16 2.45
N ARG A 223 25.19 5.38 1.64
CA ARG A 223 26.67 5.39 1.66
C ARG A 223 27.21 6.78 1.32
N VAL A 224 26.70 7.41 0.25
CA VAL A 224 27.07 8.78 -0.15
C VAL A 224 26.76 9.78 0.98
N LEU A 225 25.62 9.63 1.64
CA LEU A 225 25.25 10.45 2.79
C LEU A 225 26.30 10.34 3.91
N LEU A 226 26.68 9.12 4.29
CA LEU A 226 27.64 8.90 5.36
C LEU A 226 29.03 9.48 5.02
N ASP A 227 29.46 9.41 3.76
CA ASP A 227 30.72 9.97 3.31
C ASP A 227 30.76 11.50 3.37
N ARG A 228 29.59 12.14 3.26
CA ARG A 228 29.44 13.61 3.22
C ARG A 228 28.89 14.19 4.51
N TRP A 229 28.49 13.35 5.48
CA TRP A 229 27.81 13.82 6.70
C TRP A 229 28.71 14.78 7.51
N PRO A 230 28.37 16.07 7.60
CA PRO A 230 29.22 17.06 8.28
C PRO A 230 28.77 17.31 9.72
N GLY A 231 27.59 16.80 10.10
CA GLY A 231 26.97 17.11 11.39
C GLY A 231 27.52 16.29 12.55
N PRO A 232 27.26 16.73 13.79
CA PRO A 232 27.48 15.91 14.96
C PRO A 232 26.49 14.73 14.97
N GLY A 233 26.81 13.71 15.77
CA GLY A 233 25.97 12.53 15.91
C GLY A 233 26.08 11.56 14.74
N ARG A 234 25.45 10.42 14.92
CA ARG A 234 25.43 9.35 13.91
C ARG A 234 24.10 9.38 13.15
N VAL A 235 24.14 8.98 11.89
CA VAL A 235 22.91 8.74 11.13
C VAL A 235 22.71 7.23 10.98
N ARG A 236 21.52 6.76 11.25
CA ARG A 236 21.11 5.36 11.11
C ARG A 236 19.99 5.24 10.10
N LEU A 237 20.08 4.25 9.24
CA LEU A 237 19.00 3.84 8.34
C LEU A 237 18.34 2.58 8.88
N VAL A 238 17.05 2.66 9.16
CA VAL A 238 16.25 1.53 9.64
C VAL A 238 15.33 1.07 8.52
N LEU A 239 15.49 -0.19 8.12
CA LEU A 239 14.67 -0.85 7.12
C LEU A 239 13.63 -1.73 7.83
N ALA A 240 12.44 -1.14 8.07
CA ALA A 240 11.34 -1.81 8.75
C ALA A 240 10.51 -2.62 7.76
N GLY A 241 10.62 -3.93 7.85
CA GLY A 241 9.92 -4.89 7.01
C GLY A 241 10.74 -6.11 6.68
N GLY A 242 10.10 -7.11 6.12
CA GLY A 242 10.71 -8.35 5.66
C GLY A 242 10.45 -8.60 4.19
N GLY A 243 11.09 -9.62 3.65
CA GLY A 243 10.89 -10.02 2.27
C GLY A 243 11.88 -11.05 1.78
N PRO A 244 11.61 -11.70 0.64
CA PRO A 244 12.45 -12.78 0.12
C PRO A 244 13.86 -12.32 -0.27
N HIS A 245 14.07 -11.04 -0.49
CA HIS A 245 15.35 -10.46 -0.90
C HIS A 245 16.13 -9.81 0.25
N GLN A 246 15.65 -9.90 1.49
CA GLN A 246 16.36 -9.35 2.65
C GLN A 246 17.82 -9.81 2.74
N PRO A 247 18.19 -11.11 2.59
CA PRO A 247 19.59 -11.52 2.66
C PRO A 247 20.48 -10.86 1.60
N ILE A 248 19.92 -10.56 0.42
CA ILE A 248 20.64 -9.87 -0.66
C ILE A 248 20.97 -8.43 -0.24
N PHE A 249 20.03 -7.74 0.38
CA PHE A 249 20.23 -6.36 0.83
C PHE A 249 21.16 -6.28 2.06
N GLU A 250 21.12 -7.26 2.95
CA GLU A 250 22.07 -7.37 4.07
C GLU A 250 23.50 -7.59 3.59
N GLU A 251 23.69 -8.46 2.58
CA GLU A 251 24.98 -8.67 1.95
C GLU A 251 25.48 -7.39 1.28
N TYR A 252 24.61 -6.76 0.48
CA TYR A 252 24.96 -5.54 -0.22
C TYR A 252 25.29 -4.38 0.74
N ALA A 253 24.62 -4.26 1.87
CA ALA A 253 24.96 -3.29 2.91
C ALA A 253 26.35 -3.57 3.52
N ARG A 254 26.74 -4.84 3.67
CA ARG A 254 28.10 -5.22 4.09
C ARG A 254 29.16 -4.87 3.04
N GLU A 255 28.90 -5.16 1.77
CA GLU A 255 29.80 -4.79 0.65
C GLU A 255 30.05 -3.28 0.60
N LEU A 256 29.02 -2.47 0.87
CA LEU A 256 29.13 -1.01 0.96
C LEU A 256 29.80 -0.51 2.26
N GLY A 257 30.19 -1.39 3.17
CA GLY A 257 30.80 -1.02 4.44
C GLY A 257 29.87 -0.24 5.39
N LEU A 258 28.56 -0.47 5.30
CA LEU A 258 27.58 0.28 6.11
C LEU A 258 27.50 -0.20 7.57
N GLY A 259 27.88 -1.47 7.82
CA GLY A 259 27.98 -2.01 9.18
C GLY A 259 26.71 -1.82 10.02
N ASP A 260 26.90 -1.35 11.24
CA ASP A 260 25.81 -1.08 12.19
C ASP A 260 24.98 0.20 11.89
N ARG A 261 25.34 0.91 10.80
CA ARG A 261 24.59 2.10 10.37
C ARG A 261 23.27 1.75 9.69
N VAL A 262 23.10 0.51 9.22
CA VAL A 262 21.84 0.00 8.64
C VAL A 262 21.28 -1.10 9.53
N LEU A 263 20.04 -0.92 9.95
CA LEU A 263 19.32 -1.88 10.79
C LEU A 263 18.17 -2.52 10.01
N PHE A 264 18.19 -3.84 9.91
CA PHE A 264 17.09 -4.63 9.34
C PHE A 264 16.25 -5.18 10.48
N THR A 265 15.04 -4.66 10.68
CA THR A 265 14.20 -5.06 11.82
C THR A 265 13.40 -6.33 11.55
N GLY A 266 13.29 -6.75 10.29
CA GLY A 266 12.25 -7.70 9.92
C GLY A 266 10.85 -7.08 10.02
N PHE A 267 9.84 -7.93 10.06
CA PHE A 267 8.44 -7.51 10.17
C PHE A 267 8.16 -6.90 11.55
N ILE A 268 7.61 -5.68 11.55
CA ILE A 268 7.09 -5.00 12.73
C ILE A 268 5.57 -5.00 12.63
N PRO A 269 4.82 -5.39 13.69
CA PRO A 269 3.37 -5.27 13.70
C PRO A 269 2.93 -3.83 13.43
N ARG A 270 1.86 -3.67 12.64
CA ARG A 270 1.40 -2.33 12.21
C ARG A 270 1.14 -1.39 13.38
N GLU A 271 0.58 -1.91 14.47
CA GLU A 271 0.33 -1.11 15.67
C GLU A 271 1.59 -0.55 16.32
N GLU A 272 2.71 -1.27 16.23
CA GLU A 272 4.01 -0.84 16.74
C GLU A 272 4.72 0.06 15.73
N LEU A 273 4.60 -0.23 14.42
CA LEU A 273 5.24 0.52 13.34
C LEU A 273 4.84 2.02 13.36
N VAL A 274 3.62 2.33 13.81
CA VAL A 274 3.18 3.71 14.03
C VAL A 274 4.14 4.49 14.94
N ASP A 275 4.65 3.85 15.98
CA ASP A 275 5.57 4.49 16.92
C ASP A 275 6.98 4.67 16.32
N TYR A 276 7.37 3.81 15.37
CA TYR A 276 8.60 3.99 14.59
C TYR A 276 8.49 5.19 13.64
N TYR A 277 7.36 5.36 12.95
CA TYR A 277 7.12 6.56 12.14
C TYR A 277 7.19 7.83 12.98
N ARG A 278 6.63 7.81 14.20
CA ARG A 278 6.61 8.97 15.11
C ARG A 278 7.97 9.28 15.73
N ALA A 279 8.86 8.30 15.84
CA ALA A 279 10.19 8.42 16.45
C ALA A 279 11.29 8.79 15.46
N ALA A 280 11.05 8.58 14.15
CA ALA A 280 12.02 8.86 13.10
C ALA A 280 12.16 10.35 12.82
N ASP A 281 13.30 10.75 12.26
CA ASP A 281 13.59 12.13 11.84
C ASP A 281 13.17 12.42 10.40
N LEU A 282 13.35 11.42 9.50
CA LEU A 282 12.93 11.48 8.11
C LEU A 282 12.48 10.09 7.63
N PHE A 283 11.48 10.07 6.75
CA PHE A 283 11.13 8.91 5.96
C PHE A 283 11.88 8.92 4.64
N VAL A 284 12.52 7.82 4.26
CA VAL A 284 13.31 7.72 3.03
C VAL A 284 12.76 6.62 2.13
N PHE A 285 12.50 6.94 0.85
CA PHE A 285 11.79 6.02 -0.01
C PHE A 285 12.25 6.15 -1.47
N ALA A 286 12.53 5.00 -2.11
CA ALA A 286 13.09 4.97 -3.46
C ALA A 286 12.32 4.09 -4.45
N SER A 287 11.18 3.51 -4.05
CA SER A 287 10.37 2.65 -4.92
C SER A 287 9.86 3.39 -6.16
N LYS A 288 9.93 2.75 -7.31
CA LYS A 288 9.49 3.32 -8.60
C LYS A 288 8.18 2.76 -9.12
N THR A 289 7.63 1.75 -8.47
CA THR A 289 6.47 0.99 -8.95
C THR A 289 5.26 1.11 -8.00
N GLU A 290 5.23 2.16 -7.19
CA GLU A 290 4.08 2.39 -6.32
C GLU A 290 2.85 2.82 -7.12
N THR A 291 1.74 2.23 -6.79
CA THR A 291 0.44 2.67 -7.31
C THR A 291 -0.13 3.82 -6.49
N GLN A 292 0.16 3.82 -5.18
CA GLN A 292 -0.14 4.90 -4.25
C GLN A 292 0.98 5.07 -3.21
N GLY A 293 1.47 3.97 -2.60
CA GLY A 293 2.46 4.01 -1.52
C GLY A 293 1.82 4.31 -0.16
N LEU A 294 1.04 3.37 0.39
CA LEU A 294 0.38 3.54 1.70
C LEU A 294 1.35 3.92 2.82
N VAL A 295 2.58 3.40 2.78
CA VAL A 295 3.64 3.74 3.75
C VAL A 295 4.01 5.22 3.74
N LEU A 296 3.84 5.91 2.60
CA LEU A 296 4.00 7.37 2.50
C LEU A 296 2.84 8.11 3.18
N MET A 297 1.62 7.56 3.05
CA MET A 297 0.45 8.07 3.77
C MET A 297 0.62 7.87 5.28
N GLU A 298 1.16 6.74 5.72
CA GLU A 298 1.47 6.46 7.12
C GLU A 298 2.55 7.41 7.67
N ALA A 299 3.63 7.64 6.91
CA ALA A 299 4.65 8.63 7.26
C ALA A 299 4.04 10.04 7.40
N MET A 300 3.19 10.42 6.44
CA MET A 300 2.50 11.72 6.46
C MET A 300 1.54 11.84 7.66
N ALA A 301 0.81 10.77 8.02
CA ALA A 301 -0.06 10.74 9.20
C ALA A 301 0.71 10.86 10.52
N ALA A 302 1.94 10.34 10.57
CA ALA A 302 2.85 10.54 11.71
C ALA A 302 3.49 11.95 11.72
N GLY A 303 3.24 12.79 10.71
CA GLY A 303 3.93 14.05 10.51
C GLY A 303 5.41 13.91 10.14
N LEU A 304 5.83 12.72 9.69
CA LEU A 304 7.23 12.44 9.35
C LEU A 304 7.56 12.95 7.95
N PRO A 305 8.44 13.95 7.80
CA PRO A 305 8.84 14.47 6.49
C PRO A 305 9.52 13.38 5.65
N ALA A 306 9.19 13.33 4.36
CA ALA A 306 9.70 12.29 3.47
C ALA A 306 10.70 12.84 2.44
N VAL A 307 11.78 12.08 2.16
CA VAL A 307 12.63 12.26 0.98
C VAL A 307 12.38 11.06 0.07
N VAL A 308 11.90 11.33 -1.14
CA VAL A 308 11.34 10.29 -2.00
C VAL A 308 11.84 10.42 -3.44
N VAL A 309 12.22 9.32 -4.05
CA VAL A 309 12.52 9.30 -5.48
C VAL A 309 11.25 9.56 -6.27
N ARG A 310 11.25 10.57 -7.13
CA ARG A 310 10.13 10.94 -7.99
C ARG A 310 9.77 9.81 -8.93
N ALA A 311 8.59 9.23 -8.75
CA ALA A 311 8.10 8.12 -9.54
C ALA A 311 6.56 8.12 -9.61
N MET A 312 6.00 7.26 -10.47
CA MET A 312 4.56 7.08 -10.61
C MET A 312 3.90 6.70 -9.27
N GLY A 313 2.73 7.27 -8.99
CA GLY A 313 1.94 7.00 -7.76
C GLY A 313 2.46 7.73 -6.52
N VAL A 314 3.75 8.03 -6.44
CA VAL A 314 4.36 8.75 -5.32
C VAL A 314 3.99 10.24 -5.36
N THR A 315 3.97 10.83 -6.56
CA THR A 315 3.66 12.25 -6.79
C THR A 315 2.20 12.63 -6.48
N ASP A 316 1.33 11.63 -6.36
CA ASP A 316 -0.07 11.85 -5.95
C ASP A 316 -0.25 11.85 -4.42
N VAL A 317 0.79 11.45 -3.67
CA VAL A 317 0.78 11.37 -2.21
C VAL A 317 1.75 12.37 -1.57
N VAL A 318 2.97 12.47 -2.08
CA VAL A 318 3.97 13.41 -1.55
C VAL A 318 3.87 14.74 -2.31
N PHE A 319 3.51 15.78 -1.59
CA PHE A 319 3.42 17.15 -2.09
C PHE A 319 4.78 17.82 -1.90
N ASP A 320 5.48 18.04 -3.02
CA ASP A 320 6.86 18.52 -3.05
C ASP A 320 7.01 19.87 -2.35
N GLY A 321 7.89 19.94 -1.36
CA GLY A 321 8.10 21.13 -0.53
C GLY A 321 7.04 21.41 0.52
N GLU A 322 5.95 20.62 0.59
CA GLU A 322 4.86 20.75 1.58
C GLU A 322 4.84 19.58 2.58
N THR A 323 4.88 18.32 2.11
CA THR A 323 4.84 17.13 2.98
C THR A 323 6.15 16.32 2.96
N GLY A 324 7.02 16.63 2.01
CA GLY A 324 8.30 15.99 1.79
C GLY A 324 9.02 16.65 0.61
N VAL A 325 10.09 16.01 0.15
CA VAL A 325 10.88 16.45 -1.01
C VAL A 325 10.96 15.32 -2.03
N LEU A 326 10.59 15.63 -3.28
CA LEU A 326 10.68 14.71 -4.40
C LEU A 326 11.99 14.94 -5.17
N VAL A 327 12.85 13.96 -5.22
CA VAL A 327 14.15 14.02 -5.90
C VAL A 327 14.20 13.07 -7.11
N PRO A 328 14.96 13.36 -8.15
CA PRO A 328 15.23 12.38 -9.20
C PRO A 328 16.01 11.18 -8.64
N GLU A 329 16.10 10.09 -9.40
CA GLU A 329 16.91 8.91 -9.05
C GLU A 329 18.39 9.23 -9.22
N ASP A 330 18.92 10.05 -8.32
CA ASP A 330 20.32 10.48 -8.22
C ASP A 330 20.78 10.35 -6.77
N GLU A 331 21.78 9.50 -6.52
CA GLU A 331 22.26 9.15 -5.18
C GLU A 331 22.87 10.37 -4.47
N SER A 332 23.59 11.22 -5.20
CA SER A 332 24.23 12.41 -4.67
C SER A 332 23.22 13.46 -4.25
N LEU A 333 22.20 13.69 -5.09
CA LEU A 333 21.14 14.66 -4.80
C LEU A 333 20.24 14.15 -3.68
N PHE A 334 19.91 12.84 -3.66
CA PHE A 334 19.13 12.24 -2.58
C PHE A 334 19.86 12.40 -1.23
N ALA A 335 21.15 12.05 -1.19
CA ALA A 335 21.98 12.20 0.01
C ALA A 335 22.07 13.66 0.47
N GLN A 336 22.30 14.59 -0.47
CA GLN A 336 22.37 16.01 -0.18
C GLN A 336 21.07 16.55 0.41
N THR A 337 19.92 16.16 -0.18
CA THR A 337 18.59 16.56 0.32
C THR A 337 18.34 16.06 1.76
N VAL A 338 18.72 14.80 2.04
CA VAL A 338 18.61 14.25 3.41
C VAL A 338 19.50 15.02 4.38
N ILE A 339 20.76 15.32 4.02
CA ILE A 339 21.69 16.10 4.85
C ILE A 339 21.10 17.49 5.16
N GLU A 340 20.64 18.20 4.14
CA GLU A 340 20.04 19.54 4.30
C GLU A 340 18.85 19.52 5.26
N LEU A 341 17.95 18.56 5.11
CA LEU A 341 16.80 18.42 6.00
C LEU A 341 17.20 18.04 7.42
N LEU A 342 18.19 17.18 7.62
CA LEU A 342 18.67 16.83 8.96
C LEU A 342 19.31 18.03 9.67
N GLN A 343 19.92 18.93 8.92
CA GLN A 343 20.56 20.16 9.44
C GLN A 343 19.60 21.34 9.62
N ASP A 344 18.39 21.28 9.04
CA ASP A 344 17.39 22.34 9.11
C ASP A 344 16.13 21.91 9.88
N PRO A 345 16.11 22.05 11.21
CA PRO A 345 14.95 21.73 12.05
C PRO A 345 13.72 22.56 11.70
N GLN A 346 13.91 23.81 11.25
CA GLN A 346 12.80 24.68 10.88
C GLN A 346 12.10 24.17 9.64
N ARG A 347 12.86 23.76 8.63
CA ARG A 347 12.32 23.17 7.40
C ARG A 347 11.60 21.85 7.70
N ARG A 348 12.19 20.97 8.54
CA ARG A 348 11.50 19.73 8.98
C ARG A 348 10.19 20.03 9.69
N SER A 349 10.14 21.05 10.56
CA SER A 349 8.90 21.45 11.25
C SER A 349 7.83 21.93 10.28
N GLN A 350 8.20 22.69 9.24
CA GLN A 350 7.26 23.12 8.19
C GLN A 350 6.67 21.92 7.44
N LEU A 351 7.52 20.98 7.01
CA LEU A 351 7.11 19.76 6.32
C LEU A 351 6.24 18.86 7.22
N HIS A 352 6.56 18.76 8.51
CA HIS A 352 5.75 18.06 9.51
C HIS A 352 4.32 18.61 9.56
N GLN A 353 4.17 19.93 9.68
CA GLN A 353 2.85 20.58 9.74
C GLN A 353 2.07 20.36 8.44
N GLY A 354 2.73 20.44 7.28
CA GLY A 354 2.15 20.15 5.99
C GLY A 354 1.68 18.69 5.90
N ALA A 355 2.52 17.75 6.34
CA ALA A 355 2.22 16.33 6.32
C ALA A 355 0.97 16.00 7.17
N VAL A 356 0.90 16.47 8.41
CA VAL A 356 -0.27 16.24 9.30
C VAL A 356 -1.54 16.82 8.68
N ARG A 357 -1.50 18.05 8.18
CA ARG A 357 -2.65 18.69 7.54
C ARG A 357 -3.14 17.86 6.35
N LYS A 358 -2.24 17.45 5.45
CA LYS A 358 -2.59 16.65 4.27
C LYS A 358 -3.10 15.25 4.61
N ALA A 359 -2.56 14.62 5.66
CA ALA A 359 -3.04 13.33 6.12
C ALA A 359 -4.52 13.40 6.58
N HIS A 360 -4.92 14.45 7.28
CA HIS A 360 -6.32 14.67 7.65
C HIS A 360 -7.22 14.90 6.43
N GLU A 361 -6.76 15.68 5.42
CA GLU A 361 -7.50 15.91 4.18
C GLU A 361 -7.67 14.63 3.36
N MET A 362 -6.73 13.68 3.47
CA MET A 362 -6.69 12.41 2.74
C MET A 362 -6.96 11.20 3.66
N SER A 363 -7.81 11.34 4.67
CA SER A 363 -8.10 10.25 5.61
C SER A 363 -8.93 9.13 4.96
N ILE A 364 -8.92 7.94 5.58
CA ILE A 364 -9.74 6.80 5.12
C ILE A 364 -11.24 7.13 5.21
N GLN A 365 -11.65 7.99 6.13
CA GLN A 365 -13.03 8.46 6.27
C GLN A 365 -13.46 9.25 5.03
N GLN A 366 -12.59 10.13 4.52
CA GLN A 366 -12.84 10.88 3.27
C GLN A 366 -12.92 9.94 2.06
N SER A 367 -12.01 8.96 1.99
CA SER A 367 -12.01 7.95 0.93
C SER A 367 -13.31 7.11 0.96
N ALA A 368 -13.75 6.69 2.15
CA ALA A 368 -15.00 5.94 2.32
C ALA A 368 -16.23 6.76 1.94
N ALA A 369 -16.28 8.04 2.33
CA ALA A 369 -17.39 8.94 1.96
C ALA A 369 -17.49 9.12 0.44
N ARG A 370 -16.36 9.32 -0.24
CA ARG A 370 -16.31 9.44 -1.71
C ARG A 370 -16.72 8.12 -2.39
N LEU A 371 -16.27 6.98 -1.85
CA LEU A 371 -16.66 5.66 -2.35
C LEU A 371 -18.17 5.44 -2.24
N LEU A 372 -18.79 5.80 -1.10
CA LEU A 372 -20.23 5.72 -0.90
C LEU A 372 -21.01 6.62 -1.87
N GLN A 373 -20.47 7.79 -2.20
CA GLN A 373 -21.06 8.66 -3.21
C GLN A 373 -21.05 7.97 -4.58
N ILE A 374 -19.93 7.37 -5.01
CA ILE A 374 -19.83 6.62 -6.27
C ILE A 374 -20.84 5.46 -6.29
N PHE A 375 -20.98 4.72 -5.18
CA PHE A 375 -21.96 3.64 -5.08
C PHE A 375 -23.39 4.16 -5.24
N SER A 376 -23.71 5.31 -4.65
CA SER A 376 -25.04 5.92 -4.73
C SER A 376 -25.35 6.41 -6.14
N GLU A 377 -24.40 7.06 -6.81
CA GLU A 377 -24.54 7.53 -8.21
C GLU A 377 -24.82 6.38 -9.19
N LEU A 378 -24.27 5.17 -8.94
CA LEU A 378 -24.48 4.01 -9.81
C LEU A 378 -25.78 3.23 -9.54
N ARG A 379 -26.41 3.48 -8.38
CA ARG A 379 -27.70 2.86 -8.03
C ARG A 379 -28.91 3.61 -8.61
N GLY A 380 -28.70 4.85 -9.01
CA GLY A 380 -29.74 5.75 -9.56
C GLY A 380 -30.52 6.40 -8.48
#